data_e48a5f7c8a221b122df8bd0ef873da2f
#
_entry.id   e48a5f7c8a221b122df8bd0ef873da2f
#
_cell.length_a   1.000
_cell.length_b   1.000
_cell.length_c   1.000
_cell.angle_alpha   90.00
_cell.angle_beta   90.00
_cell.angle_gamma   90.00
#
_symmetry.space_group_name_H-M   'P 1'
#
loop_
_entity.id
_entity.type
_entity.pdbx_description
1 polymer ?
#
loop_
_entity_poly.entity_id
_entity_poly.type
_entity_poly.pdbx_seq_one_letter_code
_entity_poly.pdbx_strand_id
1 'polypeptide(L)'
;MGKSFQLVVFHIGKELYGVGIESVQEIVRVPDVTEVPEAPEFLEGVINLRGRVVPVIDLRKRLRLPGEKKTKLTRVLVTDPKSNAGTGSTIGLLVDSVSEVLKIQPENVEEPPEMISAIGVEYITGVAKVDERLIILINLKKVLSIDDMKRIGRTVSRLTEPHAA
;
A
#
# COMPACT_ATOMS: atom_id res chain seq x y z
N MET A 1 -22.29 -5.70 -17.52
CA MET A 1 -21.28 -6.59 -16.97
C MET A 1 -19.90 -5.96 -17.07
N GLY A 2 -19.18 -5.92 -15.97
CA GLY A 2 -17.85 -5.35 -15.93
C GLY A 2 -16.83 -6.24 -16.64
N LYS A 3 -15.75 -5.61 -17.08
CA LYS A 3 -14.63 -6.35 -17.66
C LYS A 3 -13.81 -6.98 -16.55
N SER A 4 -13.12 -8.08 -16.86
CA SER A 4 -12.15 -8.63 -15.94
C SER A 4 -11.05 -7.62 -15.67
N PHE A 5 -10.42 -7.72 -14.52
CA PHE A 5 -9.33 -6.85 -14.12
C PHE A 5 -8.23 -7.66 -13.44
N GLN A 6 -7.05 -7.08 -13.34
CA GLN A 6 -5.91 -7.77 -12.74
C GLN A 6 -5.58 -7.16 -11.38
N LEU A 7 -5.23 -8.02 -10.44
CA LEU A 7 -4.81 -7.63 -9.10
C LEU A 7 -3.38 -8.08 -8.85
N VAL A 8 -2.63 -7.23 -8.18
CA VAL A 8 -1.40 -7.65 -7.51
C VAL A 8 -1.84 -8.17 -6.14
N VAL A 9 -1.60 -9.45 -5.89
CA VAL A 9 -2.01 -10.10 -4.65
C VAL A 9 -0.81 -10.26 -3.74
N PHE A 10 -0.97 -9.85 -2.50
CA PHE A 10 0.11 -9.87 -1.51
C PHE A 10 -0.42 -10.31 -0.15
N HIS A 11 0.51 -10.75 0.70
CA HIS A 11 0.18 -11.16 2.06
C HIS A 11 0.47 -10.05 3.05
N ILE A 12 -0.43 -9.89 4.02
CA ILE A 12 -0.17 -9.19 5.25
C ILE A 12 -0.66 -10.12 6.35
N GLY A 13 0.28 -10.60 7.19
CA GLY A 13 -0.03 -11.64 8.14
C GLY A 13 -0.47 -12.90 7.43
N LYS A 14 -1.61 -13.43 7.82
CA LYS A 14 -2.15 -14.66 7.24
C LYS A 14 -3.13 -14.40 6.08
N GLU A 15 -3.47 -13.14 5.84
CA GLU A 15 -4.52 -12.80 4.90
C GLU A 15 -3.97 -12.33 3.57
N LEU A 16 -4.76 -12.54 2.52
CA LEU A 16 -4.45 -12.06 1.19
C LEU A 16 -5.16 -10.75 0.92
N TYR A 17 -4.41 -9.81 0.36
CA TYR A 17 -4.91 -8.50 -0.05
C TYR A 17 -4.62 -8.30 -1.52
N GLY A 18 -5.37 -7.45 -2.16
CA GLY A 18 -5.14 -7.15 -3.56
C GLY A 18 -5.37 -5.69 -3.89
N VAL A 19 -4.56 -5.18 -4.80
CA VAL A 19 -4.72 -3.84 -5.37
C VAL A 19 -4.71 -3.96 -6.88
N GLY A 20 -5.39 -3.04 -7.57
CA GLY A 20 -5.39 -3.03 -9.03
C GLY A 20 -3.97 -2.93 -9.57
N ILE A 21 -3.67 -3.70 -10.61
CA ILE A 21 -2.32 -3.70 -11.20
C ILE A 21 -1.93 -2.32 -11.71
N GLU A 22 -2.89 -1.53 -12.15
CA GLU A 22 -2.65 -0.16 -12.63
C GLU A 22 -2.15 0.77 -11.53
N SER A 23 -2.37 0.41 -10.26
CA SER A 23 -1.90 1.19 -9.13
C SER A 23 -0.45 0.90 -8.76
N VAL A 24 0.13 -0.17 -9.28
CA VAL A 24 1.49 -0.61 -8.93
C VAL A 24 2.42 -0.35 -10.10
N GLN A 25 3.43 0.47 -9.88
CA GLN A 25 4.42 0.79 -10.89
C GLN A 25 5.48 -0.30 -10.98
N GLU A 26 5.95 -0.78 -9.84
CA GLU A 26 6.90 -1.88 -9.77
C GLU A 26 6.90 -2.50 -8.38
N ILE A 27 7.51 -3.68 -8.27
CA ILE A 27 7.65 -4.40 -7.00
C ILE A 27 9.15 -4.60 -6.80
N VAL A 28 9.66 -4.16 -5.65
CA VAL A 28 11.09 -4.26 -5.37
C VAL A 28 11.35 -4.95 -4.05
N ARG A 29 12.53 -5.52 -3.92
CA ARG A 29 13.02 -5.99 -2.62
C ARG A 29 13.24 -4.78 -1.74
N VAL A 30 13.12 -4.96 -0.43
CA VAL A 30 13.31 -3.85 0.50
C VAL A 30 14.76 -3.40 0.49
N PRO A 31 15.06 -2.18 0.00
CA PRO A 31 16.40 -1.63 0.09
C PRO A 31 16.61 -1.09 1.51
N ASP A 32 17.79 -0.51 1.75
CA ASP A 32 18.03 0.15 3.02
C ASP A 32 17.02 1.26 3.23
N VAL A 33 16.36 1.24 4.38
CA VAL A 33 15.35 2.24 4.74
C VAL A 33 15.95 3.22 5.73
N THR A 34 15.86 4.49 5.40
CA THR A 34 16.30 5.56 6.30
C THR A 34 15.12 6.01 7.14
N GLU A 35 15.24 5.86 8.46
CA GLU A 35 14.19 6.31 9.37
C GLU A 35 14.12 7.83 9.39
N VAL A 36 12.92 8.35 9.53
CA VAL A 36 12.68 9.79 9.58
C VAL A 36 12.21 10.15 10.98
N PRO A 37 12.94 11.03 11.70
CA PRO A 37 12.52 11.45 13.03
C PRO A 37 11.16 12.16 13.02
N GLU A 38 10.38 11.94 14.07
CA GLU A 38 9.08 12.59 14.26
C GLU A 38 8.07 12.33 13.15
N ALA A 39 8.26 11.24 12.42
CA ALA A 39 7.34 10.85 11.35
C ALA A 39 6.10 10.14 11.92
N PRO A 40 4.99 10.11 11.16
CA PRO A 40 3.84 9.29 11.55
C PRO A 40 4.26 7.83 11.75
N GLU A 41 3.61 7.14 12.67
CA GLU A 41 3.94 5.75 12.99
C GLU A 41 3.92 4.83 11.78
N PHE A 42 2.99 5.05 10.85
CA PHE A 42 2.87 4.20 9.66
C PHE A 42 3.97 4.45 8.62
N LEU A 43 4.72 5.54 8.73
CA LEU A 43 5.85 5.79 7.83
C LEU A 43 7.05 4.99 8.30
N GLU A 44 7.40 3.95 7.53
CA GLU A 44 8.59 3.13 7.81
C GLU A 44 9.86 3.95 7.68
N GLY A 45 9.90 4.82 6.69
CA GLY A 45 11.03 5.66 6.38
C GLY A 45 11.04 6.03 4.91
N VAL A 46 12.22 6.33 4.40
CA VAL A 46 12.41 6.61 2.98
C VAL A 46 13.46 5.70 2.39
N ILE A 47 13.32 5.41 1.11
CA ILE A 47 14.29 4.61 0.36
C ILE A 47 14.81 5.42 -0.81
N ASN A 48 16.01 5.05 -1.27
CA ASN A 48 16.57 5.58 -2.50
C ASN A 48 16.24 4.60 -3.63
N LEU A 49 15.36 5.03 -4.51
CA LEU A 49 14.97 4.22 -5.67
C LEU A 49 15.51 4.90 -6.92
N ARG A 50 16.65 4.41 -7.40
CA ARG A 50 17.32 4.96 -8.60
C ARG A 50 17.53 6.48 -8.52
N GLY A 51 18.03 6.94 -7.37
CA GLY A 51 18.30 8.36 -7.16
C GLY A 51 17.13 9.20 -6.70
N ARG A 52 15.95 8.59 -6.56
CA ARG A 52 14.75 9.28 -6.07
C ARG A 52 14.46 8.86 -4.64
N VAL A 53 14.09 9.83 -3.81
CA VAL A 53 13.67 9.57 -2.44
C VAL A 53 12.19 9.21 -2.45
N VAL A 54 11.88 7.99 -2.01
CA VAL A 54 10.50 7.49 -2.01
C VAL A 54 10.11 7.15 -0.58
N PRO A 55 9.04 7.75 -0.05
CA PRO A 55 8.55 7.37 1.27
C PRO A 55 7.92 5.99 1.23
N VAL A 56 8.15 5.20 2.27
CA VAL A 56 7.63 3.84 2.40
C VAL A 56 6.69 3.77 3.57
N ILE A 57 5.47 3.37 3.28
CA ILE A 57 4.42 3.20 4.28
C ILE A 57 4.39 1.73 4.68
N ASP A 58 4.43 1.46 5.99
CA ASP A 58 4.21 0.11 6.48
C ASP A 58 2.69 -0.14 6.47
N LEU A 59 2.25 -0.90 5.49
CA LEU A 59 0.82 -1.14 5.30
C LEU A 59 0.20 -1.87 6.50
N ARG A 60 0.97 -2.70 7.19
CA ARG A 60 0.48 -3.38 8.40
C ARG A 60 0.10 -2.36 9.46
N LYS A 61 0.97 -1.40 9.71
CA LYS A 61 0.70 -0.35 10.71
C LYS A 61 -0.46 0.53 10.28
N ARG A 62 -0.52 0.85 8.99
CA ARG A 62 -1.61 1.68 8.47
C ARG A 62 -2.97 1.00 8.62
N LEU A 63 -3.01 -0.32 8.45
CA LEU A 63 -4.22 -1.11 8.62
C LEU A 63 -4.44 -1.54 10.08
N ARG A 64 -3.55 -1.13 10.98
CA ARG A 64 -3.60 -1.45 12.41
C ARG A 64 -3.54 -2.95 12.69
N LEU A 65 -2.74 -3.64 11.90
CA LEU A 65 -2.48 -5.06 12.08
C LEU A 65 -1.17 -5.25 12.84
N PRO A 66 -1.01 -6.39 13.55
CA PRO A 66 0.25 -6.67 14.24
C PRO A 66 1.43 -6.63 13.28
N GLY A 67 2.48 -5.92 13.66
CA GLY A 67 3.70 -5.86 12.86
C GLY A 67 4.51 -7.11 13.01
N GLU A 68 5.13 -7.56 11.92
CA GLU A 68 6.04 -8.68 11.91
C GLU A 68 7.41 -8.20 11.42
N LYS A 69 8.44 -8.95 11.75
CA LYS A 69 9.78 -8.63 11.29
C LYS A 69 9.87 -8.79 9.78
N LYS A 70 10.69 -7.97 9.15
CA LYS A 70 11.00 -8.13 7.74
C LYS A 70 11.69 -9.46 7.50
N THR A 71 11.34 -10.11 6.41
CA THR A 71 11.95 -11.38 5.99
C THR A 71 12.51 -11.22 4.59
N LYS A 72 13.08 -12.28 4.06
CA LYS A 72 13.55 -12.29 2.67
C LYS A 72 12.42 -12.11 1.68
N LEU A 73 11.18 -12.38 2.10
CA LEU A 73 10.00 -12.30 1.25
C LEU A 73 9.37 -10.90 1.26
N THR A 74 9.73 -10.06 2.22
CA THR A 74 9.19 -8.71 2.33
C THR A 74 9.46 -7.91 1.06
N ARG A 75 8.46 -7.18 0.59
CA ARG A 75 8.57 -6.39 -0.65
C ARG A 75 8.02 -4.99 -0.45
N VAL A 76 8.43 -4.10 -1.31
CA VAL A 76 7.85 -2.76 -1.42
C VAL A 76 7.10 -2.68 -2.75
N LEU A 77 5.82 -2.39 -2.66
CA LEU A 77 5.01 -2.10 -3.84
C LEU A 77 5.17 -0.61 -4.13
N VAL A 78 5.82 -0.29 -5.23
CA VAL A 78 5.99 1.11 -5.63
C VAL A 78 4.76 1.53 -6.41
N THR A 79 4.00 2.48 -5.87
CA THR A 79 2.71 2.86 -6.44
C THR A 79 2.86 3.89 -7.56
N ASP A 80 1.90 3.87 -8.48
CA ASP A 80 1.82 4.89 -9.51
C ASP A 80 1.38 6.21 -8.84
N PRO A 81 2.07 7.35 -9.12
CA PRO A 81 1.68 8.64 -8.55
C PRO A 81 0.22 9.02 -8.79
N LYS A 82 -0.35 8.61 -9.90
CA LYS A 82 -1.75 8.91 -10.24
C LYS A 82 -2.73 8.21 -9.31
N SER A 83 -2.30 7.13 -8.64
CA SER A 83 -3.14 6.35 -7.73
C SER A 83 -3.11 6.90 -6.31
N ASN A 84 -2.25 7.87 -6.03
CA ASN A 84 -2.12 8.43 -4.68
C ASN A 84 -2.99 9.68 -4.52
N ALA A 85 -3.75 9.71 -3.43
CA ALA A 85 -4.77 10.73 -3.19
C ALA A 85 -4.23 12.16 -3.28
N GLY A 86 -4.44 12.82 -4.41
CA GLY A 86 -4.22 14.26 -4.56
C GLY A 86 -2.79 14.78 -4.56
N THR A 87 -1.78 13.96 -4.30
CA THR A 87 -0.40 14.43 -4.23
C THR A 87 0.39 14.24 -5.52
N GLY A 88 0.01 13.24 -6.33
CA GLY A 88 0.76 12.89 -7.52
C GLY A 88 2.17 12.35 -7.23
N SER A 89 2.43 11.94 -5.99
CA SER A 89 3.75 11.45 -5.56
C SER A 89 3.83 9.94 -5.52
N THR A 90 4.99 9.40 -5.85
CA THR A 90 5.26 7.98 -5.73
C THR A 90 5.42 7.61 -4.26
N ILE A 91 4.77 6.53 -3.84
CA ILE A 91 4.85 6.02 -2.47
C ILE A 91 5.08 4.53 -2.56
N GLY A 92 5.93 4.00 -1.68
CA GLY A 92 6.11 2.57 -1.53
C GLY A 92 5.24 2.02 -0.40
N LEU A 93 4.70 0.84 -0.59
CA LEU A 93 3.93 0.12 0.43
C LEU A 93 4.69 -1.12 0.84
N LEU A 94 5.02 -1.22 2.12
CA LEU A 94 5.70 -2.39 2.66
C LEU A 94 4.68 -3.48 2.94
N VAL A 95 4.88 -4.65 2.33
CA VAL A 95 4.01 -5.82 2.50
C VAL A 95 4.85 -7.04 2.86
N ASP A 96 4.24 -8.03 3.48
CA ASP A 96 4.97 -9.20 3.97
C ASP A 96 5.53 -10.06 2.83
N SER A 97 4.77 -10.22 1.77
CA SER A 97 5.22 -10.92 0.57
C SER A 97 4.25 -10.66 -0.57
N VAL A 98 4.71 -10.82 -1.80
CA VAL A 98 3.85 -10.74 -2.97
C VAL A 98 3.63 -12.16 -3.48
N SER A 99 2.36 -12.51 -3.67
CA SER A 99 1.98 -13.84 -4.11
C SER A 99 2.00 -13.96 -5.64
N GLU A 100 1.16 -13.18 -6.29
CA GLU A 100 0.98 -13.32 -7.74
C GLU A 100 0.16 -12.17 -8.30
N VAL A 101 0.05 -12.13 -9.62
CA VAL A 101 -0.89 -11.25 -10.32
C VAL A 101 -2.03 -12.15 -10.79
N LEU A 102 -3.24 -11.83 -10.36
CA LEU A 102 -4.43 -12.61 -10.71
C LEU A 102 -5.40 -11.82 -11.56
N LYS A 103 -5.98 -12.47 -12.54
CA LYS A 103 -7.09 -11.93 -13.32
C LYS A 103 -8.38 -12.28 -12.59
N ILE A 104 -9.18 -11.27 -12.28
CA ILE A 104 -10.40 -11.42 -11.48
C ILE A 104 -11.60 -11.12 -12.36
N GLN A 105 -12.61 -11.98 -12.29
CA GLN A 105 -13.87 -11.73 -12.93
C GLN A 105 -14.77 -10.94 -11.98
N PRO A 106 -15.46 -9.90 -12.46
CA PRO A 106 -16.32 -9.07 -11.59
C PRO A 106 -17.35 -9.85 -10.79
N GLU A 107 -17.87 -10.94 -11.35
CA GLU A 107 -18.86 -11.77 -10.66
C GLU A 107 -18.27 -12.50 -9.44
N ASN A 108 -16.96 -12.56 -9.32
CA ASN A 108 -16.30 -13.18 -8.17
C ASN A 108 -16.00 -12.18 -7.06
N VAL A 109 -16.43 -10.93 -7.22
CA VAL A 109 -16.21 -9.89 -6.22
C VAL A 109 -17.52 -9.64 -5.48
N GLU A 110 -17.46 -9.73 -4.14
CA GLU A 110 -18.57 -9.39 -3.28
C GLU A 110 -18.27 -8.09 -2.56
N GLU A 111 -19.34 -7.36 -2.22
CA GLU A 111 -19.19 -6.17 -1.40
C GLU A 111 -18.71 -6.56 0.00
N PRO A 112 -18.01 -5.66 0.71
CA PRO A 112 -17.61 -5.95 2.08
C PRO A 112 -18.84 -6.26 2.93
N PRO A 113 -18.74 -7.20 3.88
CA PRO A 113 -19.82 -7.44 4.81
C PRO A 113 -20.29 -6.15 5.46
N GLU A 114 -21.58 -6.05 5.69
CA GLU A 114 -22.19 -4.86 6.31
C GLU A 114 -21.51 -4.46 7.61
N MET A 115 -21.09 -5.44 8.39
CA MET A 115 -20.37 -5.20 9.63
C MET A 115 -19.08 -4.41 9.43
N ILE A 116 -18.33 -4.68 8.35
CA ILE A 116 -17.11 -3.95 8.01
C ILE A 116 -17.44 -2.53 7.56
N SER A 117 -18.48 -2.38 6.74
CA SER A 117 -18.91 -1.06 6.28
C SER A 117 -19.37 -0.19 7.46
N ALA A 118 -20.02 -0.79 8.44
CA ALA A 118 -20.54 -0.08 9.60
C ALA A 118 -19.45 0.49 10.52
N ILE A 119 -18.26 -0.14 10.55
CA ILE A 119 -17.15 0.36 11.36
C ILE A 119 -16.28 1.38 10.61
N GLY A 120 -16.68 1.77 9.40
CA GLY A 120 -16.02 2.83 8.66
C GLY A 120 -14.72 2.45 7.97
N VAL A 121 -14.53 1.18 7.65
CA VAL A 121 -13.33 0.72 6.95
C VAL A 121 -13.52 0.99 5.46
N GLU A 122 -13.33 2.25 5.07
CA GLU A 122 -13.62 2.71 3.70
C GLU A 122 -12.62 2.24 2.65
N TYR A 123 -11.41 1.86 3.05
CA TYR A 123 -10.40 1.42 2.10
C TYR A 123 -10.64 0.01 1.56
N ILE A 124 -11.50 -0.78 2.20
CA ILE A 124 -11.88 -2.10 1.70
C ILE A 124 -13.05 -1.94 0.74
N THR A 125 -12.83 -2.25 -0.53
CA THR A 125 -13.83 -2.06 -1.58
C THR A 125 -14.57 -3.32 -1.95
N GLY A 126 -14.06 -4.47 -1.52
CA GLY A 126 -14.71 -5.73 -1.83
C GLY A 126 -13.87 -6.90 -1.36
N VAL A 127 -14.40 -8.09 -1.60
CA VAL A 127 -13.70 -9.33 -1.33
C VAL A 127 -13.81 -10.21 -2.57
N ALA A 128 -12.68 -10.58 -3.15
CA ALA A 128 -12.67 -11.46 -4.31
C ALA A 128 -12.57 -12.91 -3.83
N LYS A 129 -13.36 -13.78 -4.43
CA LYS A 129 -13.31 -15.21 -4.20
C LYS A 129 -12.59 -15.85 -5.38
N VAL A 130 -11.47 -16.49 -5.13
CA VAL A 130 -10.70 -17.18 -6.15
C VAL A 130 -10.36 -18.57 -5.63
N ASP A 131 -10.97 -19.57 -6.25
CA ASP A 131 -10.95 -20.94 -5.73
C ASP A 131 -11.51 -20.94 -4.31
N GLU A 132 -10.78 -21.39 -3.31
CA GLU A 132 -11.22 -21.35 -1.92
C GLU A 132 -10.58 -20.22 -1.13
N ARG A 133 -9.95 -19.28 -1.83
CA ARG A 133 -9.25 -18.16 -1.20
C ARG A 133 -10.09 -16.90 -1.23
N LEU A 134 -9.97 -16.12 -0.18
CA LEU A 134 -10.57 -14.79 -0.11
C LEU A 134 -9.46 -13.75 -0.21
N ILE A 135 -9.64 -12.78 -1.09
CA ILE A 135 -8.68 -11.70 -1.29
C ILE A 135 -9.37 -10.38 -0.96
N ILE A 136 -8.85 -9.67 0.01
CA ILE A 136 -9.44 -8.39 0.44
C ILE A 136 -8.96 -7.30 -0.51
N LEU A 137 -9.88 -6.66 -1.21
CA LEU A 137 -9.58 -5.62 -2.18
C LEU A 137 -9.42 -4.28 -1.48
N ILE A 138 -8.31 -3.61 -1.74
CA ILE A 138 -8.00 -2.32 -1.13
C ILE A 138 -7.97 -1.22 -2.19
N ASN A 139 -8.56 -0.08 -1.86
CA ASN A 139 -8.45 1.12 -2.65
C ASN A 139 -7.34 1.99 -2.06
N LEU A 140 -6.24 2.13 -2.79
CA LEU A 140 -5.08 2.88 -2.31
C LEU A 140 -5.38 4.35 -2.06
N LYS A 141 -6.28 4.95 -2.83
CA LYS A 141 -6.66 6.35 -2.62
C LYS A 141 -7.31 6.58 -1.26
N LYS A 142 -7.91 5.54 -0.70
CA LYS A 142 -8.60 5.62 0.61
C LYS A 142 -7.76 5.07 1.76
N VAL A 143 -6.71 4.34 1.47
CA VAL A 143 -5.80 3.82 2.50
C VAL A 143 -5.13 4.97 3.25
N LEU A 144 -4.73 6.00 2.50
CA LEU A 144 -4.12 7.19 3.07
C LEU A 144 -5.06 8.38 2.83
N SER A 145 -5.34 9.12 3.90
CA SER A 145 -6.13 10.34 3.78
C SER A 145 -5.27 11.44 3.15
N ILE A 146 -5.93 12.51 2.71
CA ILE A 146 -5.22 13.70 2.20
C ILE A 146 -4.29 14.26 3.27
N ASP A 147 -4.73 14.26 4.53
CA ASP A 147 -3.90 14.75 5.64
C ASP A 147 -2.67 13.88 5.85
N ASP A 148 -2.83 12.55 5.78
CA ASP A 148 -1.70 11.63 5.85
C ASP A 148 -0.67 11.94 4.76
N MET A 149 -1.14 12.13 3.54
CA MET A 149 -0.26 12.42 2.41
C MET A 149 0.48 13.75 2.59
N LYS A 150 -0.20 14.77 3.11
CA LYS A 150 0.43 16.06 3.40
C LYS A 150 1.48 15.94 4.50
N ARG A 151 1.21 15.14 5.54
CA ARG A 151 2.17 14.90 6.62
C ARG A 151 3.42 14.21 6.08
N ILE A 152 3.25 13.22 5.22
CA ILE A 152 4.37 12.53 4.56
C ILE A 152 5.16 13.51 3.71
N GLY A 153 4.47 14.30 2.90
CA GLY A 153 5.11 15.30 2.04
C GLY A 153 5.96 16.29 2.82
N ARG A 154 5.44 16.82 3.93
CA ARG A 154 6.20 17.73 4.78
C ARG A 154 7.42 17.07 5.40
N THR A 155 7.26 15.83 5.85
CA THR A 155 8.33 15.06 6.46
C THR A 155 9.46 14.82 5.45
N VAL A 156 9.11 14.40 4.24
CA VAL A 156 10.10 14.15 3.19
C VAL A 156 10.77 15.44 2.74
N SER A 157 10.02 16.53 2.64
CA SER A 157 10.56 17.84 2.25
C SER A 157 11.67 18.30 3.21
N ARG A 158 11.52 18.04 4.50
CA ARG A 158 12.57 18.39 5.48
C ARG A 158 13.88 17.67 5.20
N LEU A 159 13.80 16.44 4.70
CA LEU A 159 15.00 15.65 4.39
C LEU A 159 15.69 16.14 3.12
N THR A 160 14.94 16.70 2.19
CA THR A 160 15.46 17.14 0.89
C THR A 160 15.82 18.61 0.87
N GLU A 161 15.49 19.37 1.90
CA GLU A 161 15.89 20.77 2.00
C GLU A 161 17.38 20.88 2.24
N PRO A 162 18.07 21.80 1.55
CA PRO A 162 19.48 22.03 1.82
C PRO A 162 19.61 22.59 3.23
N HIS A 163 20.50 21.96 4.01
CA HIS A 163 20.80 22.47 5.33
C HIS A 163 21.49 23.83 5.19
N ALA A 164 20.92 24.83 5.82
CA ALA A 164 21.61 26.11 5.95
C ALA A 164 22.89 25.88 6.75
N ALA A 165 24.00 26.13 6.15
CA ALA A 165 25.29 25.99 6.82
C ALA A 165 25.42 27.04 7.93
#